data_47c51b22668947c77d1b08f8bf146c79
#
_entry.id   47c51b22668947c77d1b08f8bf146c79
#
_cell.length_a   1.000
_cell.length_b   1.000
_cell.length_c   1.000
_cell.angle_alpha   90.00
_cell.angle_beta   90.00
_cell.angle_gamma   90.00
#
_symmetry.space_group_name_H-M   'P 1'
#
loop_
_entity.id
_entity.type
_entity.pdbx_description
1 polymer ?
#
loop_
_entity_poly.entity_id
_entity_poly.type
_entity_poly.pdbx_seq_one_letter_code
_entity_poly.pdbx_strand_id
1 'polypeptide(L)'
;MKVLLLNGSPKANGNTAYALSQMAEVFAAEGVETEILQVGNQPIRGCIACGSCRKTGKCVFDDVVNQAAEAFREADGLVAASPVYYASANATLVAFLDRLFYSTGFDKRMKVGASVVVARRGGCSATFDELNKYFTISGMPVASSHYWNSVHGRAPGEAAQDLEGIATVRNLAKNMTFLMKAIALGKEKFGLPELDPVSPTHFIR
;
A
#
# COMPACT_ATOMS: atom_id res chain seq x y z
N MET A 1 9.11 11.15 9.67
CA MET A 1 8.54 10.41 8.52
C MET A 1 7.48 9.47 9.01
N LYS A 2 6.44 9.26 8.21
CA LYS A 2 5.30 8.39 8.57
C LYS A 2 4.97 7.41 7.45
N VAL A 3 4.63 6.16 7.78
CA VAL A 3 4.17 5.14 6.84
C VAL A 3 2.80 4.64 7.24
N LEU A 4 1.86 4.63 6.31
CA LEU A 4 0.55 3.99 6.47
C LEU A 4 0.62 2.54 6.02
N LEU A 5 0.27 1.62 6.93
CA LEU A 5 0.27 0.17 6.69
C LEU A 5 -1.18 -0.32 6.60
N LEU A 6 -1.60 -0.80 5.44
CA LEU A 6 -2.95 -1.32 5.22
C LEU A 6 -3.01 -2.83 5.41
N ASN A 7 -3.72 -3.30 6.45
CA ASN A 7 -3.98 -4.72 6.63
C ASN A 7 -5.25 -5.14 5.88
N GLY A 8 -5.07 -5.71 4.69
CA GLY A 8 -6.14 -6.25 3.85
C GLY A 8 -6.67 -7.61 4.28
N SER A 9 -6.14 -8.21 5.34
CA SER A 9 -6.65 -9.47 5.86
C SER A 9 -7.95 -9.27 6.65
N PRO A 10 -8.96 -10.15 6.52
CA PRO A 10 -10.13 -10.13 7.40
C PRO A 10 -9.76 -10.51 8.85
N LYS A 11 -8.58 -11.08 9.07
CA LYS A 11 -8.08 -11.46 10.41
C LYS A 11 -7.13 -10.37 10.93
N ALA A 12 -7.56 -9.64 11.96
CA ALA A 12 -6.75 -8.57 12.56
C ALA A 12 -5.41 -9.06 13.12
N ASN A 13 -5.35 -10.30 13.62
CA ASN A 13 -4.16 -10.93 14.21
C ASN A 13 -3.69 -12.14 13.38
N GLY A 14 -3.83 -12.09 12.05
CA GLY A 14 -3.40 -13.15 11.15
C GLY A 14 -1.96 -12.98 10.66
N ASN A 15 -1.55 -13.84 9.73
CA ASN A 15 -0.21 -13.83 9.16
C ASN A 15 0.13 -12.51 8.44
N THR A 16 -0.85 -11.84 7.82
CA THR A 16 -0.66 -10.52 7.20
C THR A 16 -0.35 -9.46 8.26
N ALA A 17 -1.09 -9.46 9.37
CA ALA A 17 -0.81 -8.55 10.48
C ALA A 17 0.57 -8.80 11.09
N TYR A 18 0.99 -10.07 11.20
CA TYR A 18 2.33 -10.42 11.68
C TYR A 18 3.42 -9.88 10.73
N ALA A 19 3.26 -10.05 9.41
CA ALA A 19 4.21 -9.49 8.45
C ALA A 19 4.31 -7.95 8.58
N LEU A 20 3.18 -7.26 8.73
CA LEU A 20 3.16 -5.81 8.95
C LEU A 20 3.78 -5.40 10.28
N SER A 21 3.59 -6.17 11.37
CA SER A 21 4.24 -5.88 12.66
C SER A 21 5.77 -5.97 12.56
N GLN A 22 6.29 -6.92 11.76
CA GLN A 22 7.72 -7.06 11.53
C GLN A 22 8.30 -5.87 10.74
N MET A 23 7.52 -5.29 9.82
CA MET A 23 7.89 -4.02 9.16
C MET A 23 7.83 -2.85 10.14
N ALA A 24 6.78 -2.76 10.96
CA ALA A 24 6.61 -1.69 11.94
C ALA A 24 7.74 -1.64 12.98
N GLU A 25 8.23 -2.80 13.44
CA GLU A 25 9.41 -2.88 14.30
C GLU A 25 10.66 -2.26 13.66
N VAL A 26 10.87 -2.54 12.36
CA VAL A 26 12.01 -1.97 11.61
C VAL A 26 11.83 -0.47 11.43
N PHE A 27 10.64 -0.01 11.04
CA PHE A 27 10.35 1.41 10.91
C PHE A 27 10.57 2.17 12.23
N ALA A 28 10.11 1.61 13.36
CA ALA A 28 10.33 2.21 14.68
C ALA A 28 11.82 2.32 15.03
N ALA A 29 12.61 1.26 14.75
CA ALA A 29 14.07 1.27 14.97
C ALA A 29 14.79 2.32 14.08
N GLU A 30 14.21 2.67 12.94
CA GLU A 30 14.72 3.67 12.00
C GLU A 30 14.17 5.09 12.25
N GLY A 31 13.36 5.28 13.30
CA GLY A 31 12.72 6.56 13.65
C GLY A 31 11.59 6.98 12.72
N VAL A 32 10.93 6.00 12.07
CA VAL A 32 9.76 6.23 11.19
C VAL A 32 8.50 5.84 11.93
N GLU A 33 7.56 6.77 12.02
CA GLU A 33 6.23 6.54 12.59
C GLU A 33 5.40 5.63 11.70
N THR A 34 4.61 4.74 12.29
CA THR A 34 3.71 3.86 11.55
C THR A 34 2.28 3.93 12.06
N GLU A 35 1.33 3.87 11.15
CA GLU A 35 -0.08 3.70 11.44
C GLU A 35 -0.59 2.46 10.72
N ILE A 36 -1.15 1.49 11.46
CA ILE A 36 -1.72 0.28 10.87
C ILE A 36 -3.24 0.43 10.81
N LEU A 37 -3.78 0.41 9.59
CA LEU A 37 -5.22 0.46 9.35
C LEU A 37 -5.74 -0.93 8.98
N GLN A 38 -6.70 -1.43 9.76
CA GLN A 38 -7.39 -2.68 9.50
C GLN A 38 -8.48 -2.47 8.45
N VAL A 39 -8.25 -2.95 7.23
CA VAL A 39 -9.14 -2.79 6.06
C VAL A 39 -9.96 -4.04 5.78
N GLY A 40 -9.34 -5.21 5.86
CA GLY A 40 -9.90 -6.44 5.29
C GLY A 40 -11.18 -6.97 5.96
N ASN A 41 -11.54 -6.48 7.13
CA ASN A 41 -12.78 -6.84 7.85
C ASN A 41 -13.85 -5.75 7.80
N GLN A 42 -13.62 -4.66 7.06
CA GLN A 42 -14.56 -3.54 6.96
C GLN A 42 -15.61 -3.82 5.88
N PRO A 43 -16.86 -3.35 6.05
CA PRO A 43 -17.92 -3.52 5.06
C PRO A 43 -17.78 -2.51 3.90
N ILE A 44 -16.72 -2.68 3.10
CA ILE A 44 -16.37 -1.76 2.02
C ILE A 44 -17.00 -2.22 0.71
N ARG A 45 -17.83 -1.35 0.11
CA ARG A 45 -18.32 -1.56 -1.24
C ARG A 45 -17.38 -0.95 -2.29
N GLY A 46 -17.42 -1.49 -3.49
CA GLY A 46 -16.67 -0.97 -4.63
C GLY A 46 -17.10 0.44 -5.07
N CYS A 47 -16.28 1.09 -5.88
CA CYS A 47 -16.58 2.38 -6.49
C CYS A 47 -17.80 2.27 -7.41
N ILE A 48 -18.74 3.20 -7.30
CA ILE A 48 -19.95 3.28 -8.14
C ILE A 48 -19.81 4.28 -9.30
N ALA A 49 -18.61 4.79 -9.54
CA ALA A 49 -18.31 5.75 -10.61
C ALA A 49 -19.19 7.02 -10.62
N CYS A 50 -19.69 7.46 -9.47
CA CYS A 50 -20.61 8.61 -9.36
C CYS A 50 -19.96 9.98 -9.66
N GLY A 51 -18.61 10.05 -9.69
CA GLY A 51 -17.86 11.28 -9.97
C GLY A 51 -17.92 12.35 -8.87
N SER A 52 -18.60 12.12 -7.74
CA SER A 52 -18.74 13.08 -6.64
C SER A 52 -17.39 13.57 -6.10
N CYS A 53 -16.42 12.68 -5.98
CA CYS A 53 -15.09 12.99 -5.47
C CYS A 53 -14.31 14.01 -6.32
N ARG A 54 -14.59 14.14 -7.61
CA ARG A 54 -13.98 15.18 -8.46
C ARG A 54 -14.36 16.58 -8.02
N LYS A 55 -15.54 16.75 -7.40
CA LYS A 55 -16.05 18.03 -6.92
C LYS A 55 -15.74 18.27 -5.44
N THR A 56 -15.82 17.22 -4.64
CA THR A 56 -15.76 17.33 -3.17
C THR A 56 -14.39 16.98 -2.58
N GLY A 57 -13.50 16.30 -3.35
CA GLY A 57 -12.23 15.76 -2.87
C GLY A 57 -12.37 14.57 -1.93
N LYS A 58 -13.60 14.03 -1.77
CA LYS A 58 -13.93 12.92 -0.86
C LYS A 58 -14.79 11.88 -1.56
N CYS A 59 -14.67 10.60 -1.14
CA CYS A 59 -15.63 9.60 -1.54
C CYS A 59 -17.02 9.91 -0.98
N VAL A 60 -18.07 9.64 -1.76
CA VAL A 60 -19.47 9.89 -1.33
C VAL A 60 -19.90 8.99 -0.17
N PHE A 61 -19.25 7.83 -0.02
CA PHE A 61 -19.49 6.94 1.12
C PHE A 61 -18.61 7.40 2.29
N ASP A 62 -19.26 7.72 3.41
CA ASP A 62 -18.59 8.15 4.64
C ASP A 62 -18.20 6.91 5.46
N ASP A 63 -17.05 6.36 5.13
CA ASP A 63 -16.48 5.17 5.77
C ASP A 63 -14.94 5.29 5.92
N VAL A 64 -14.31 4.20 6.28
CA VAL A 64 -12.86 4.13 6.53
C VAL A 64 -11.99 4.62 5.35
N VAL A 65 -12.51 4.67 4.12
CA VAL A 65 -11.77 5.20 2.96
C VAL A 65 -11.48 6.69 3.12
N ASN A 66 -12.46 7.48 3.59
CA ASN A 66 -12.25 8.91 3.81
C ASN A 66 -11.29 9.18 4.98
N GLN A 67 -11.33 8.36 6.03
CA GLN A 67 -10.37 8.45 7.15
C GLN A 67 -8.95 8.12 6.68
N ALA A 68 -8.80 7.05 5.90
CA ALA A 68 -7.52 6.65 5.34
C ALA A 68 -6.95 7.70 4.36
N ALA A 69 -7.80 8.44 3.66
CA ALA A 69 -7.37 9.49 2.74
C ALA A 69 -6.56 10.58 3.45
N GLU A 70 -6.96 10.98 4.67
CA GLU A 70 -6.20 11.96 5.45
C GLU A 70 -4.90 11.36 5.98
N ALA A 71 -4.93 10.15 6.54
CA ALA A 71 -3.70 9.47 6.98
C ALA A 71 -2.71 9.26 5.81
N PHE A 72 -3.20 8.93 4.61
CA PHE A 72 -2.36 8.79 3.42
C PHE A 72 -1.79 10.12 2.93
N ARG A 73 -2.54 11.22 3.07
CA ARG A 73 -2.06 12.57 2.74
C ARG A 73 -0.81 12.92 3.54
N GLU A 74 -0.81 12.61 4.83
CA GLU A 74 0.29 12.91 5.76
C GLU A 74 1.47 11.93 5.65
N ALA A 75 1.23 10.70 5.17
CA ALA A 75 2.26 9.68 5.10
C ALA A 75 3.28 9.95 3.97
N ASP A 76 4.54 9.61 4.21
CA ASP A 76 5.63 9.57 3.23
C ASP A 76 5.64 8.26 2.44
N GLY A 77 5.04 7.22 2.99
CA GLY A 77 4.93 5.90 2.36
C GLY A 77 3.62 5.19 2.66
N LEU A 78 3.25 4.24 1.77
CA LEU A 78 2.07 3.40 1.89
C LEU A 78 2.42 1.95 1.61
N VAL A 79 2.05 1.05 2.53
CA VAL A 79 2.15 -0.40 2.33
C VAL A 79 0.76 -1.00 2.19
N ALA A 80 0.50 -1.71 1.09
CA ALA A 80 -0.70 -2.50 0.91
C ALA A 80 -0.38 -3.98 1.15
N ALA A 81 -0.90 -4.55 2.25
CA ALA A 81 -0.68 -5.96 2.58
C ALA A 81 -1.97 -6.77 2.44
N SER A 82 -1.91 -7.90 1.74
CA SER A 82 -3.07 -8.74 1.47
C SER A 82 -2.80 -10.24 1.64
N PRO A 83 -3.75 -11.01 2.17
CA PRO A 83 -3.77 -12.44 1.88
C PRO A 83 -4.07 -12.67 0.40
N VAL A 84 -3.54 -13.78 -0.12
CA VAL A 84 -3.80 -14.21 -1.51
C VAL A 84 -5.08 -15.04 -1.56
N TYR A 85 -6.06 -14.59 -2.31
CA TYR A 85 -7.31 -15.31 -2.60
C TYR A 85 -7.48 -15.45 -4.11
N TYR A 86 -7.50 -16.70 -4.62
CA TYR A 86 -7.62 -16.98 -6.06
C TYR A 86 -6.59 -16.21 -6.93
N ALA A 87 -5.33 -16.15 -6.46
CA ALA A 87 -4.23 -15.43 -7.11
C ALA A 87 -4.48 -13.92 -7.29
N SER A 88 -5.28 -13.32 -6.40
CA SER A 88 -5.59 -11.90 -6.33
C SER A 88 -5.57 -11.43 -4.87
N ALA A 89 -5.57 -10.13 -4.65
CA ALA A 89 -5.72 -9.55 -3.33
C ALA A 89 -7.13 -9.77 -2.78
N ASN A 90 -7.30 -9.66 -1.46
CA ASN A 90 -8.62 -9.66 -0.86
C ASN A 90 -9.51 -8.57 -1.50
N ALA A 91 -10.68 -8.97 -2.00
CA ALA A 91 -11.62 -8.09 -2.71
C ALA A 91 -11.99 -6.83 -1.90
N THR A 92 -12.08 -6.93 -0.57
CA THR A 92 -12.31 -5.75 0.30
C THR A 92 -11.16 -4.75 0.20
N LEU A 93 -9.90 -5.22 0.16
CA LEU A 93 -8.74 -4.34 -0.02
C LEU A 93 -8.74 -3.71 -1.41
N VAL A 94 -9.06 -4.47 -2.45
CA VAL A 94 -9.17 -3.93 -3.83
C VAL A 94 -10.23 -2.84 -3.90
N ALA A 95 -11.44 -3.10 -3.39
CA ALA A 95 -12.51 -2.10 -3.34
C ALA A 95 -12.12 -0.85 -2.54
N PHE A 96 -11.35 -1.02 -1.47
CA PHE A 96 -10.80 0.08 -0.69
C PHE A 96 -9.79 0.89 -1.50
N LEU A 97 -8.80 0.23 -2.12
CA LEU A 97 -7.74 0.89 -2.89
C LEU A 97 -8.30 1.62 -4.12
N ASP A 98 -9.24 1.01 -4.86
CA ASP A 98 -9.93 1.67 -5.97
C ASP A 98 -10.53 3.00 -5.54
N ARG A 99 -11.23 3.00 -4.41
CA ARG A 99 -11.86 4.21 -3.88
C ARG A 99 -10.86 5.18 -3.31
N LEU A 100 -9.86 4.72 -2.55
CA LEU A 100 -8.83 5.56 -1.94
C LEU A 100 -8.05 6.31 -3.03
N PHE A 101 -7.53 5.60 -4.02
CA PHE A 101 -6.71 6.21 -5.07
C PHE A 101 -7.55 7.09 -6.02
N TYR A 102 -8.78 6.71 -6.30
CA TYR A 102 -9.65 7.48 -7.19
C TYR A 102 -10.23 8.74 -6.53
N SER A 103 -10.51 8.72 -5.23
CA SER A 103 -11.15 9.84 -4.54
C SER A 103 -10.18 10.89 -3.99
N THR A 104 -8.89 10.59 -3.91
CA THR A 104 -7.88 11.49 -3.35
C THR A 104 -7.19 12.31 -4.45
N GLY A 105 -7.43 13.62 -4.43
CA GLY A 105 -6.87 14.56 -5.42
C GLY A 105 -5.49 15.13 -5.07
N PHE A 106 -4.89 14.79 -3.93
CA PHE A 106 -3.56 15.28 -3.58
C PHE A 106 -2.46 14.58 -4.39
N ASP A 107 -1.33 15.26 -4.56
CA ASP A 107 -0.16 14.72 -5.26
C ASP A 107 0.46 13.56 -4.46
N LYS A 108 0.50 12.38 -5.08
CA LYS A 108 1.07 11.16 -4.52
C LYS A 108 2.50 10.88 -5.00
N ARG A 109 2.97 11.70 -5.97
CA ARG A 109 4.30 11.50 -6.55
C ARG A 109 5.38 11.50 -5.49
N MET A 110 6.29 10.57 -5.63
CA MET A 110 7.44 10.39 -4.74
C MET A 110 7.09 10.00 -3.29
N LYS A 111 5.80 9.69 -2.96
CA LYS A 111 5.51 8.88 -1.78
C LYS A 111 5.92 7.43 -2.09
N VAL A 112 6.58 6.75 -1.16
CA VAL A 112 7.09 5.40 -1.44
C VAL A 112 5.99 4.36 -1.26
N GLY A 113 5.73 3.58 -2.30
CA GLY A 113 4.76 2.47 -2.27
C GLY A 113 5.42 1.12 -2.03
N ALA A 114 4.73 0.19 -1.37
CA ALA A 114 5.11 -1.20 -1.32
C ALA A 114 3.90 -2.12 -1.18
N SER A 115 3.97 -3.31 -1.76
CA SER A 115 3.00 -4.38 -1.54
C SER A 115 3.62 -5.54 -0.78
N VAL A 116 2.83 -6.18 0.10
CA VAL A 116 3.18 -7.41 0.82
C VAL A 116 2.07 -8.41 0.62
N VAL A 117 2.40 -9.61 0.21
CA VAL A 117 1.41 -10.65 -0.04
C VAL A 117 1.65 -11.86 0.85
N VAL A 118 0.57 -12.42 1.38
CA VAL A 118 0.65 -13.54 2.31
C VAL A 118 -0.17 -14.70 1.78
N ALA A 119 0.44 -15.84 1.55
CA ALA A 119 -0.22 -16.99 1.00
C ALA A 119 0.10 -18.29 1.75
N ARG A 120 -0.79 -19.27 1.62
CA ARG A 120 -0.45 -20.64 2.01
C ARG A 120 0.58 -21.23 1.03
N ARG A 121 0.46 -20.94 -0.28
CA ARG A 121 1.30 -21.56 -1.32
C ARG A 121 1.45 -20.68 -2.56
N GLY A 122 0.54 -20.72 -3.52
CA GLY A 122 0.65 -20.08 -4.84
C GLY A 122 -0.12 -18.78 -4.97
N GLY A 123 0.11 -18.04 -6.07
CA GLY A 123 -0.59 -16.81 -6.43
C GLY A 123 0.05 -15.52 -5.92
N CYS A 124 1.21 -15.58 -5.27
CA CYS A 124 1.88 -14.41 -4.71
C CYS A 124 2.27 -13.39 -5.77
N SER A 125 2.92 -13.79 -6.86
CA SER A 125 3.40 -12.85 -7.89
C SER A 125 2.26 -12.10 -8.57
N ALA A 126 1.16 -12.79 -8.92
CA ALA A 126 -0.01 -12.14 -9.52
C ALA A 126 -0.64 -11.08 -8.59
N THR A 127 -0.78 -11.42 -7.30
CA THR A 127 -1.31 -10.50 -6.28
C THR A 127 -0.34 -9.33 -6.03
N PHE A 128 0.97 -9.59 -6.01
CA PHE A 128 2.00 -8.57 -5.87
C PHE A 128 1.95 -7.56 -7.02
N ASP A 129 1.86 -8.04 -8.27
CA ASP A 129 1.76 -7.20 -9.46
C ASP A 129 0.46 -6.38 -9.48
N GLU A 130 -0.67 -6.98 -9.07
CA GLU A 130 -1.95 -6.30 -8.95
C GLU A 130 -1.85 -5.08 -8.01
N LEU A 131 -1.31 -5.27 -6.81
CA LEU A 131 -1.20 -4.19 -5.82
C LEU A 131 -0.22 -3.09 -6.23
N ASN A 132 0.89 -3.43 -6.87
CA ASN A 132 1.88 -2.44 -7.30
C ASN A 132 1.37 -1.49 -8.40
N LYS A 133 0.31 -1.85 -9.15
CA LYS A 133 -0.29 -0.99 -10.17
C LYS A 133 -0.87 0.30 -9.59
N TYR A 134 -1.39 0.27 -8.36
CA TYR A 134 -1.89 1.48 -7.69
C TYR A 134 -0.78 2.51 -7.47
N PHE A 135 0.41 2.05 -7.12
CA PHE A 135 1.57 2.91 -6.89
C PHE A 135 2.12 3.46 -8.20
N THR A 136 2.35 2.59 -9.17
CA THR A 136 3.00 2.97 -10.44
C THR A 136 2.17 3.97 -11.23
N ILE A 137 0.84 3.82 -11.31
CA ILE A 137 -0.05 4.79 -12.00
C ILE A 137 -0.08 6.15 -11.28
N SER A 138 0.27 6.18 -9.99
CA SER A 138 0.23 7.39 -9.15
C SER A 138 1.58 8.10 -9.05
N GLY A 139 2.60 7.67 -9.81
CA GLY A 139 3.95 8.24 -9.74
C GLY A 139 4.67 7.98 -8.43
N MET A 140 4.26 6.94 -7.71
CA MET A 140 4.88 6.50 -6.46
C MET A 140 6.00 5.50 -6.77
N PRO A 141 7.25 5.73 -6.35
CA PRO A 141 8.30 4.73 -6.44
C PRO A 141 7.92 3.47 -5.65
N VAL A 142 8.04 2.30 -6.28
CA VAL A 142 7.79 1.02 -5.61
C VAL A 142 9.09 0.53 -4.98
N ALA A 143 9.08 0.36 -3.65
CA ALA A 143 10.22 -0.20 -2.95
C ALA A 143 10.35 -1.70 -3.23
N SER A 144 11.58 -2.15 -3.44
CA SER A 144 11.94 -3.55 -3.53
C SER A 144 12.69 -4.01 -2.28
N SER A 145 12.66 -5.33 -2.03
CA SER A 145 13.52 -6.02 -1.08
C SER A 145 14.61 -6.79 -1.81
N HIS A 146 15.05 -7.92 -1.29
CA HIS A 146 15.97 -8.84 -1.99
C HIS A 146 15.23 -9.93 -2.79
N TYR A 147 13.91 -10.03 -2.65
CA TYR A 147 13.01 -10.95 -3.37
C TYR A 147 11.63 -10.30 -3.54
N TRP A 148 10.67 -10.99 -4.19
CA TRP A 148 9.27 -10.56 -4.19
C TRP A 148 8.72 -10.60 -2.77
N ASN A 149 7.96 -9.58 -2.36
CA ASN A 149 7.52 -9.37 -0.99
C ASN A 149 6.39 -10.34 -0.60
N SER A 150 6.72 -11.61 -0.47
CA SER A 150 5.79 -12.67 -0.09
C SER A 150 6.18 -13.31 1.24
N VAL A 151 5.15 -13.68 2.02
CA VAL A 151 5.28 -14.44 3.27
C VAL A 151 4.33 -15.62 3.21
N HIS A 152 4.74 -16.76 3.71
CA HIS A 152 3.96 -17.98 3.66
C HIS A 152 3.47 -18.40 5.05
N GLY A 153 2.21 -18.87 5.10
CA GLY A 153 1.56 -19.37 6.31
C GLY A 153 0.07 -19.54 6.08
N ARG A 154 -0.51 -20.62 6.64
CA ARG A 154 -1.94 -20.96 6.59
C ARG A 154 -2.64 -20.62 7.89
N ALA A 155 -2.22 -21.26 8.98
CA ALA A 155 -2.77 -21.00 10.29
C ALA A 155 -2.18 -19.70 10.90
N PRO A 156 -2.88 -19.02 11.80
CA PRO A 156 -2.33 -17.90 12.54
C PRO A 156 -1.01 -18.26 13.21
N GLY A 157 0.01 -17.41 13.05
CA GLY A 157 1.35 -17.62 13.64
C GLY A 157 2.33 -18.41 12.76
N GLU A 158 1.88 -19.10 11.72
CA GLU A 158 2.79 -19.84 10.83
C GLU A 158 3.75 -18.92 10.05
N ALA A 159 3.35 -17.68 9.76
CA ALA A 159 4.24 -16.71 9.12
C ALA A 159 5.56 -16.48 9.89
N ALA A 160 5.56 -16.67 11.21
CA ALA A 160 6.78 -16.56 12.02
C ALA A 160 7.82 -17.65 11.70
N GLN A 161 7.40 -18.74 11.08
CA GLN A 161 8.27 -19.86 10.66
C GLN A 161 8.84 -19.65 9.27
N ASP A 162 8.29 -18.73 8.47
CA ASP A 162 8.82 -18.35 7.16
C ASP A 162 9.96 -17.33 7.33
N LEU A 163 11.13 -17.83 7.69
CA LEU A 163 12.29 -16.99 7.97
C LEU A 163 12.71 -16.14 6.78
N GLU A 164 12.60 -16.67 5.54
CA GLU A 164 12.93 -15.94 4.33
C GLU A 164 11.91 -14.83 4.05
N GLY A 165 10.62 -15.15 4.12
CA GLY A 165 9.56 -14.15 3.94
C GLY A 165 9.62 -13.03 4.99
N ILE A 166 9.92 -13.36 6.24
CA ILE A 166 10.09 -12.35 7.30
C ILE A 166 11.34 -11.50 7.06
N ALA A 167 12.46 -12.10 6.67
CA ALA A 167 13.66 -11.34 6.29
C ALA A 167 13.37 -10.41 5.10
N THR A 168 12.58 -10.87 4.12
CA THR A 168 12.16 -10.10 2.95
C THR A 168 11.39 -8.85 3.35
N VAL A 169 10.35 -8.96 4.18
CA VAL A 169 9.55 -7.79 4.59
C VAL A 169 10.32 -6.84 5.52
N ARG A 170 11.22 -7.36 6.36
CA ARG A 170 12.10 -6.53 7.19
C ARG A 170 13.11 -5.74 6.33
N ASN A 171 13.69 -6.35 5.30
CA ASN A 171 14.56 -5.66 4.35
C ASN A 171 13.77 -4.67 3.47
N LEU A 172 12.53 -4.98 3.10
CA LEU A 172 11.63 -4.04 2.45
C LEU A 172 11.45 -2.77 3.28
N ALA A 173 11.19 -2.88 4.58
CA ALA A 173 11.03 -1.72 5.46
C ALA A 173 12.30 -0.87 5.55
N LYS A 174 13.49 -1.49 5.58
CA LYS A 174 14.78 -0.77 5.53
C LYS A 174 14.95 -0.01 4.21
N ASN A 175 14.66 -0.68 3.08
CA ASN A 175 14.78 -0.07 1.76
C ASN A 175 13.76 1.06 1.57
N MET A 176 12.52 0.90 2.06
CA MET A 176 11.53 1.98 2.08
C MET A 176 12.03 3.19 2.88
N THR A 177 12.59 2.96 4.06
CA THR A 177 13.15 4.02 4.90
C THR A 177 14.27 4.77 4.19
N PHE A 178 15.19 4.03 3.56
CA PHE A 178 16.25 4.64 2.77
C PHE A 178 15.70 5.50 1.63
N LEU A 179 14.76 4.96 0.86
CA LEU A 179 14.14 5.69 -0.26
C LEU A 179 13.41 6.94 0.21
N MET A 180 12.62 6.87 1.29
CA MET A 180 11.92 8.04 1.84
C MET A 180 12.90 9.12 2.28
N LYS A 181 13.99 8.75 2.98
CA LYS A 181 15.05 9.68 3.40
C LYS A 181 15.75 10.32 2.17
N ALA A 182 16.09 9.51 1.15
CA ALA A 182 16.74 10.00 -0.08
C ALA A 182 15.81 10.93 -0.88
N ILE A 183 14.54 10.59 -1.00
CA ILE A 183 13.54 11.42 -1.68
C ILE A 183 13.33 12.75 -0.95
N ALA A 184 13.27 12.73 0.38
CA ALA A 184 13.14 13.96 1.18
C ALA A 184 14.32 14.91 0.95
N LEU A 185 15.56 14.39 1.00
CA LEU A 185 16.76 15.15 0.69
C LEU A 185 16.80 15.65 -0.76
N GLY A 186 16.41 14.79 -1.71
CA GLY A 186 16.34 15.16 -3.12
C GLY A 186 15.29 16.26 -3.37
N LYS A 187 14.13 16.16 -2.73
CA LYS A 187 13.07 17.16 -2.82
C LYS A 187 13.48 18.49 -2.22
N GLU A 188 14.16 18.47 -1.09
CA GLU A 188 14.69 19.68 -0.44
C GLU A 188 15.72 20.40 -1.33
N LYS A 189 16.61 19.64 -1.95
CA LYS A 189 17.73 20.20 -2.73
C LYS A 189 17.36 20.58 -4.17
N PHE A 190 16.49 19.81 -4.82
CA PHE A 190 16.22 19.92 -6.26
C PHE A 190 14.75 20.21 -6.60
N GLY A 191 13.84 20.14 -5.63
CA GLY A 191 12.41 20.12 -5.88
C GLY A 191 11.91 18.77 -6.44
N LEU A 192 10.61 18.70 -6.73
CA LEU A 192 10.07 17.56 -7.50
C LEU A 192 10.34 17.78 -8.99
N PRO A 193 10.52 16.70 -9.77
CA PRO A 193 10.61 16.80 -11.22
C PRO A 193 9.40 17.52 -11.82
N GLU A 194 9.65 18.45 -12.73
CA GLU A 194 8.58 19.03 -13.55
C GLU A 194 8.02 17.95 -14.48
N LEU A 195 6.71 17.97 -14.66
CA LEU A 195 6.04 17.07 -15.58
C LEU A 195 5.72 17.78 -16.87
N ASP A 196 5.94 17.10 -17.98
CA ASP A 196 5.41 17.56 -19.26
C ASP A 196 3.88 17.60 -19.23
N PRO A 197 3.25 18.56 -19.94
CA PRO A 197 1.81 18.59 -20.04
C PRO A 197 1.29 17.34 -20.76
N VAL A 198 0.34 16.65 -20.12
CA VAL A 198 -0.26 15.43 -20.66
C VAL A 198 -1.65 15.76 -21.21
N SER A 199 -1.87 15.47 -22.47
CA SER A 199 -3.21 15.48 -23.07
C SER A 199 -3.82 14.09 -22.97
N PRO A 200 -4.84 13.88 -22.10
CA PRO A 200 -5.51 12.59 -22.02
C PRO A 200 -6.14 12.23 -23.38
N THR A 201 -5.88 11.03 -23.84
CA THR A 201 -6.50 10.51 -25.06
C THR A 201 -7.50 9.41 -24.72
N HIS A 202 -8.60 9.35 -25.47
CA HIS A 202 -9.48 8.21 -25.53
C HIS A 202 -9.62 7.76 -26.98
N PHE A 203 -9.89 6.50 -27.22
CA PHE A 203 -9.91 5.93 -28.60
C PHE A 203 -11.22 6.17 -29.34
N ILE A 204 -12.20 6.83 -28.74
CA ILE A 204 -13.45 7.24 -29.38
C ILE A 204 -13.26 8.69 -29.82
N ARG A 205 -13.34 8.91 -31.12
CA ARG A 205 -13.25 10.22 -31.78
C ARG A 205 -14.63 10.65 -32.28
#